data_571c09167d671b150f21ffef5be8167f
#
_entry.id   571c09167d671b150f21ffef5be8167f
#
_cell.length_a   1.000
_cell.length_b   1.000
_cell.length_c   1.000
_cell.angle_alpha   90.00
_cell.angle_beta   90.00
_cell.angle_gamma   90.00
#
_symmetry.space_group_name_H-M   'P 1'
#
loop_
_entity.id
_entity.type
_entity.pdbx_description
1 polymer ?
#
loop_
_entity_poly.entity_id
_entity_poly.type
_entity_poly.pdbx_seq_one_letter_code
_entity_poly.pdbx_strand_id
1 'polypeptide(L)'
;MHQESGSSGNRREFLDMMLNWERGFKAHHLNATLKYTQDSYIKTQDLGDDLKNGVNRRNQGLAGRIAYNWNYRYFVDFNFGYNGSENFAKGHRFGFFPAYSLAWNIAEESFIKKNWKWMGMFKVRFSYGKVGNDKIRHNNADVRFPYLYAIGEGNSYDWANYGSSYGFTGLTYTELASDQVTWEVATKKDLGVDLALFDDKFKLTVDYFDESRSGIFMQRQYLPGMIGLQGKSPFANVGKVNSKGFD
;
A
#
# COMPACT_ATOMS: atom_id res chain seq x y z
N MET A 1 -29.62 -20.03 -34.05
CA MET A 1 -28.80 -18.85 -33.73
C MET A 1 -29.00 -18.59 -32.25
N HIS A 2 -28.01 -18.90 -31.40
CA HIS A 2 -27.98 -18.43 -30.02
C HIS A 2 -27.39 -17.05 -30.03
N GLN A 3 -28.17 -16.07 -29.63
CA GLN A 3 -27.70 -14.69 -29.45
C GLN A 3 -27.26 -14.56 -27.99
N GLU A 4 -25.96 -14.64 -27.73
CA GLU A 4 -25.41 -14.33 -26.42
C GLU A 4 -25.38 -12.81 -26.25
N SER A 5 -26.24 -12.29 -25.40
CA SER A 5 -26.18 -10.91 -24.95
C SER A 5 -25.45 -10.84 -23.62
N GLY A 6 -24.22 -10.39 -23.64
CA GLY A 6 -23.46 -10.13 -22.40
C GLY A 6 -23.93 -8.81 -21.77
N SER A 7 -24.35 -8.85 -20.52
CA SER A 7 -24.56 -7.64 -19.72
C SER A 7 -23.39 -7.50 -18.71
N SER A 8 -22.85 -6.28 -18.57
CA SER A 8 -21.84 -5.96 -17.57
C SER A 8 -22.40 -4.98 -16.54
N GLY A 9 -22.12 -5.24 -15.28
CA GLY A 9 -22.50 -4.35 -14.20
C GLY A 9 -21.45 -4.37 -13.09
N ASN A 10 -21.38 -3.31 -12.32
CA ASN A 10 -20.59 -3.27 -11.10
C ASN A 10 -21.43 -2.68 -9.96
N ARG A 11 -21.12 -3.10 -8.74
CA ARG A 11 -21.67 -2.52 -7.52
C ARG A 11 -20.54 -2.13 -6.62
N ARG A 12 -20.54 -0.88 -6.19
CA ARG A 12 -19.62 -0.36 -5.19
C ARG A 12 -20.38 0.26 -4.04
N GLU A 13 -20.03 -0.13 -2.83
CA GLU A 13 -20.52 0.45 -1.59
C GLU A 13 -19.33 1.10 -0.89
N PHE A 14 -19.44 2.39 -0.63
CA PHE A 14 -18.38 3.17 -0.01
C PHE A 14 -18.93 3.96 1.17
N LEU A 15 -18.31 3.80 2.34
CA LEU A 15 -18.58 4.58 3.53
C LEU A 15 -17.33 5.38 3.90
N ASP A 16 -17.49 6.68 4.08
CA ASP A 16 -16.42 7.60 4.48
C ASP A 16 -16.96 8.47 5.64
N MET A 17 -16.29 8.40 6.78
CA MET A 17 -16.60 9.21 7.95
C MET A 17 -15.35 9.95 8.37
N MET A 18 -15.46 11.27 8.56
CA MET A 18 -14.34 12.11 8.95
C MET A 18 -14.74 13.05 10.08
N LEU A 19 -13.92 13.08 11.12
CA LEU A 19 -14.00 14.02 12.22
C LEU A 19 -12.77 14.91 12.22
N ASN A 20 -13.00 16.22 12.13
CA ASN A 20 -11.95 17.23 12.22
C ASN A 20 -12.18 18.10 13.46
N TRP A 21 -11.10 18.37 14.17
CA TRP A 21 -11.09 19.30 15.27
C TRP A 21 -9.87 20.21 15.16
N GLU A 22 -10.09 21.49 15.24
CA GLU A 22 -9.06 22.51 15.16
C GLU A 22 -9.23 23.52 16.27
N ARG A 23 -8.13 23.89 16.91
CA ARG A 23 -8.13 24.90 17.96
C ARG A 23 -6.82 25.66 18.06
N GLY A 24 -6.92 27.00 18.10
CA GLY A 24 -5.81 27.91 18.40
C GLY A 24 -5.89 28.43 19.83
N PHE A 25 -4.75 28.45 20.53
CA PHE A 25 -4.61 29.03 21.88
C PHE A 25 -3.39 29.94 21.90
N LYS A 26 -3.57 31.24 21.79
CA LYS A 26 -2.45 32.19 21.73
C LYS A 26 -1.45 31.80 20.61
N ALA A 27 -0.28 31.29 21.01
CA ALA A 27 0.77 30.86 20.11
C ALA A 27 0.71 29.36 19.70
N HIS A 28 -0.27 28.61 20.22
CA HIS A 28 -0.43 27.16 19.99
C HIS A 28 -1.54 26.90 18.99
N HIS A 29 -1.29 26.09 18.00
CA HIS A 29 -2.29 25.63 17.04
C HIS A 29 -2.27 24.12 17.00
N LEU A 30 -3.43 23.50 17.22
CA LEU A 30 -3.62 22.08 17.21
C LEU A 30 -4.73 21.72 16.21
N ASN A 31 -4.44 20.75 15.36
CA ASN A 31 -5.39 20.16 14.43
C ASN A 31 -5.39 18.65 14.62
N ALA A 32 -6.57 18.04 14.75
CA ALA A 32 -6.74 16.61 14.86
C ALA A 32 -7.79 16.14 13.85
N THR A 33 -7.45 15.10 13.12
CA THR A 33 -8.33 14.46 12.12
C THR A 33 -8.40 12.98 12.40
N LEU A 34 -9.61 12.42 12.41
CA LEU A 34 -9.84 10.99 12.44
C LEU A 34 -10.74 10.63 11.26
N LYS A 35 -10.32 9.64 10.49
CA LYS A 35 -11.04 9.20 9.30
C LYS A 35 -11.23 7.68 9.31
N TYR A 36 -12.47 7.23 9.08
CA TYR A 36 -12.80 5.84 8.86
C TYR A 36 -13.32 5.65 7.43
N THR A 37 -12.83 4.65 6.74
CA THR A 37 -13.26 4.30 5.39
C THR A 37 -13.56 2.82 5.29
N GLN A 38 -14.60 2.49 4.54
CA GLN A 38 -14.94 1.12 4.17
C GLN A 38 -15.37 1.08 2.71
N ASP A 39 -14.83 0.15 1.95
CA ASP A 39 -15.11 -0.04 0.53
C ASP A 39 -15.44 -1.50 0.25
N SER A 40 -16.51 -1.72 -0.53
CA SER A 40 -16.90 -3.03 -1.04
C SER A 40 -17.22 -2.91 -2.51
N TYR A 41 -16.58 -3.72 -3.34
CA TYR A 41 -16.71 -3.67 -4.79
C TYR A 41 -16.83 -5.07 -5.39
N ILE A 42 -17.78 -5.23 -6.33
CA ILE A 42 -17.95 -6.46 -7.12
C ILE A 42 -18.27 -6.10 -8.57
N LYS A 43 -17.76 -6.92 -9.49
CA LYS A 43 -18.16 -6.92 -10.90
C LYS A 43 -19.00 -8.15 -11.19
N THR A 44 -20.10 -7.98 -11.93
CA THR A 44 -20.96 -9.09 -12.32
C THR A 44 -20.29 -10.04 -13.30
N GLN A 45 -19.35 -9.56 -14.11
CA GLN A 45 -18.57 -10.34 -15.05
C GLN A 45 -17.55 -11.28 -14.38
N ASP A 46 -17.15 -10.97 -13.15
CA ASP A 46 -16.22 -11.78 -12.38
C ASP A 46 -16.96 -12.98 -11.70
N LEU A 47 -18.31 -13.00 -11.75
CA LEU A 47 -19.13 -14.07 -11.20
C LEU A 47 -19.13 -15.27 -12.15
N GLY A 48 -18.57 -16.38 -11.70
CA GLY A 48 -18.62 -17.67 -12.43
C GLY A 48 -17.32 -18.07 -13.13
N ASP A 49 -16.38 -17.13 -13.38
CA ASP A 49 -15.11 -17.45 -14.03
C ASP A 49 -14.12 -18.10 -13.06
N ASP A 50 -14.04 -17.56 -11.84
CA ASP A 50 -13.14 -18.05 -10.80
C ASP A 50 -13.73 -17.75 -9.42
N LEU A 51 -13.59 -18.70 -8.49
CA LEU A 51 -14.04 -18.55 -7.11
C LEU A 51 -13.46 -17.31 -6.43
N LYS A 52 -12.20 -16.98 -6.72
CA LYS A 52 -11.50 -15.82 -6.15
C LYS A 52 -12.05 -14.50 -6.66
N ASN A 53 -12.43 -14.43 -7.93
CA ASN A 53 -12.96 -13.23 -8.56
C ASN A 53 -14.45 -13.01 -8.25
N GLY A 54 -15.21 -14.06 -7.98
CA GLY A 54 -16.62 -13.98 -7.59
C GLY A 54 -16.86 -13.41 -6.18
N VAL A 55 -15.82 -13.19 -5.37
CA VAL A 55 -15.93 -12.61 -4.03
C VAL A 55 -15.76 -11.10 -4.08
N ASN A 56 -16.62 -10.36 -3.34
CA ASN A 56 -16.50 -8.92 -3.24
C ASN A 56 -15.11 -8.49 -2.76
N ARG A 57 -14.57 -7.45 -3.38
CA ARG A 57 -13.34 -6.79 -2.90
C ARG A 57 -13.69 -5.89 -1.73
N ARG A 58 -13.10 -6.11 -0.57
CA ARG A 58 -13.40 -5.39 0.66
C ARG A 58 -12.14 -4.82 1.28
N ASN A 59 -12.18 -3.54 1.58
CA ASN A 59 -11.12 -2.84 2.29
C ASN A 59 -11.74 -2.00 3.38
N GLN A 60 -11.03 -1.85 4.48
CA GLN A 60 -11.41 -0.91 5.55
C GLN A 60 -10.16 -0.25 6.11
N GLY A 61 -10.31 0.97 6.56
CA GLY A 61 -9.20 1.74 7.09
C GLY A 61 -9.63 2.73 8.16
N LEU A 62 -8.79 2.87 9.16
CA LEU A 62 -8.84 3.94 10.15
C LEU A 62 -7.55 4.75 10.00
N ALA A 63 -7.68 6.04 9.74
CA ALA A 63 -6.56 6.95 9.66
C ALA A 63 -6.71 8.09 10.67
N GLY A 64 -5.63 8.51 11.27
CA GLY A 64 -5.62 9.64 12.18
C GLY A 64 -4.42 10.54 11.93
N ARG A 65 -4.61 11.83 12.20
CA ARG A 65 -3.57 12.84 12.15
C ARG A 65 -3.72 13.77 13.34
N ILE A 66 -2.59 14.13 13.95
CA ILE A 66 -2.49 15.18 14.95
C ILE A 66 -1.35 16.09 14.53
N ALA A 67 -1.66 17.34 14.20
CA ALA A 67 -0.68 18.35 13.82
C ALA A 67 -0.67 19.45 14.88
N TYR A 68 0.50 19.77 15.35
CA TYR A 68 0.72 20.81 16.34
C TYR A 68 1.79 21.79 15.85
N ASN A 69 1.53 23.08 15.99
CA ASN A 69 2.58 24.08 15.84
C ASN A 69 2.56 25.07 17.00
N TRP A 70 3.75 25.52 17.38
CA TRP A 70 3.95 26.57 18.35
C TRP A 70 4.58 27.79 17.68
N ASN A 71 3.82 28.88 17.70
CA ASN A 71 4.25 30.20 17.23
C ASN A 71 4.88 30.17 15.81
N TYR A 72 4.44 29.26 14.95
CA TYR A 72 5.00 29.01 13.60
C TYR A 72 6.50 28.70 13.56
N ARG A 73 7.08 28.33 14.73
CA ARG A 73 8.50 27.97 14.87
C ARG A 73 8.70 26.48 14.90
N TYR A 74 7.97 25.77 15.74
CA TYR A 74 8.11 24.33 15.91
C TYR A 74 6.84 23.64 15.43
N PHE A 75 7.01 22.63 14.61
CA PHE A 75 5.93 21.84 14.05
C PHE A 75 6.16 20.37 14.39
N VAL A 76 5.12 19.72 14.86
CA VAL A 76 5.08 18.29 15.14
C VAL A 76 3.83 17.73 14.47
N ASP A 77 4.00 16.70 13.67
CA ASP A 77 2.89 16.04 13.00
C ASP A 77 3.01 14.53 13.24
N PHE A 78 1.93 13.93 13.69
CA PHE A 78 1.79 12.49 13.88
C PHE A 78 0.63 11.99 13.04
N ASN A 79 0.91 11.01 12.19
CA ASN A 79 -0.08 10.35 11.37
C ASN A 79 -0.05 8.85 11.62
N PHE A 80 -1.20 8.20 11.49
CA PHE A 80 -1.23 6.75 11.44
C PHE A 80 -2.30 6.28 10.47
N GLY A 81 -2.05 5.14 9.84
CA GLY A 81 -3.03 4.37 9.11
C GLY A 81 -3.13 2.96 9.72
N TYR A 82 -4.34 2.50 9.98
CA TYR A 82 -4.63 1.12 10.36
C TYR A 82 -5.57 0.54 9.32
N ASN A 83 -5.03 -0.24 8.39
CA ASN A 83 -5.73 -0.71 7.21
C ASN A 83 -5.92 -2.22 7.24
N GLY A 84 -7.10 -2.67 6.83
CA GLY A 84 -7.43 -4.08 6.67
C GLY A 84 -7.60 -4.43 5.19
N SER A 85 -6.97 -5.52 4.76
CA SER A 85 -7.10 -6.08 3.41
C SER A 85 -7.56 -7.53 3.46
N GLU A 86 -8.47 -7.87 2.60
CA GLU A 86 -8.96 -9.25 2.43
C GLU A 86 -7.95 -10.16 1.74
N ASN A 87 -6.92 -9.59 1.08
CA ASN A 87 -5.90 -10.35 0.37
C ASN A 87 -5.05 -11.23 1.28
N PHE A 88 -5.11 -11.02 2.59
CA PHE A 88 -4.32 -11.76 3.56
C PHE A 88 -5.16 -12.70 4.42
N ALA A 89 -4.55 -13.80 4.86
CA ALA A 89 -5.15 -14.77 5.75
C ALA A 89 -5.53 -14.13 7.10
N LYS A 90 -6.44 -14.78 7.83
CA LYS A 90 -6.81 -14.37 9.19
C LYS A 90 -5.57 -14.26 10.07
N GLY A 91 -5.41 -13.11 10.75
CA GLY A 91 -4.23 -12.79 11.55
C GLY A 91 -3.21 -11.89 10.85
N HIS A 92 -3.20 -11.80 9.51
CA HIS A 92 -2.30 -10.95 8.71
C HIS A 92 -3.02 -9.82 7.97
N ARG A 93 -4.35 -9.70 8.13
CA ARG A 93 -5.20 -8.76 7.38
C ARG A 93 -4.94 -7.30 7.70
N PHE A 94 -4.61 -6.99 8.95
CA PHE A 94 -4.48 -5.61 9.41
C PHE A 94 -3.02 -5.19 9.51
N GLY A 95 -2.71 -4.01 8.96
CA GLY A 95 -1.42 -3.37 9.04
C GLY A 95 -1.51 -2.01 9.74
N PHE A 96 -0.53 -1.69 10.60
CA PHE A 96 -0.40 -0.40 11.26
C PHE A 96 0.80 0.36 10.71
N PHE A 97 0.55 1.56 10.19
CA PHE A 97 1.51 2.37 9.46
C PHE A 97 1.61 3.77 10.07
N PRO A 98 2.48 3.96 11.09
CA PRO A 98 2.70 5.26 11.69
C PRO A 98 3.64 6.12 10.85
N ALA A 99 3.45 7.45 10.95
CA ALA A 99 4.36 8.44 10.40
C ALA A 99 4.49 9.63 11.34
N TYR A 100 5.69 10.17 11.45
CA TYR A 100 6.03 11.31 12.29
C TYR A 100 6.77 12.34 11.47
N SER A 101 6.49 13.62 11.67
CA SER A 101 7.31 14.67 11.13
C SER A 101 7.56 15.77 12.17
N LEU A 102 8.75 16.31 12.11
CA LEU A 102 9.20 17.42 12.93
C LEU A 102 9.73 18.52 12.01
N ALA A 103 9.42 19.76 12.30
CA ALA A 103 10.05 20.86 11.59
C ALA A 103 10.32 22.05 12.52
N TRP A 104 11.43 22.71 12.26
CA TRP A 104 11.85 23.90 12.96
C TRP A 104 12.08 25.03 11.96
N ASN A 105 11.31 26.09 12.09
CA ASN A 105 11.47 27.30 11.31
C ASN A 105 12.40 28.26 12.06
N ILE A 106 13.68 28.18 11.74
CA ILE A 106 14.75 28.95 12.40
C ILE A 106 14.62 30.45 12.11
N ALA A 107 14.08 30.81 10.93
CA ALA A 107 13.87 32.24 10.58
C ALA A 107 12.90 32.94 11.54
N GLU A 108 11.99 32.20 12.20
CA GLU A 108 11.07 32.77 13.18
C GLU A 108 11.68 32.97 14.57
N GLU A 109 12.94 32.57 14.79
CA GLU A 109 13.62 32.80 16.05
C GLU A 109 13.96 34.31 16.21
N SER A 110 13.80 34.81 17.43
CA SER A 110 13.94 36.23 17.74
C SER A 110 15.34 36.79 17.41
N PHE A 111 16.39 35.97 17.57
CA PHE A 111 17.75 36.34 17.23
C PHE A 111 18.00 36.41 15.71
N ILE A 112 17.35 35.58 14.91
CA ILE A 112 17.42 35.63 13.44
C ILE A 112 16.61 36.79 12.90
N LYS A 113 15.35 36.93 13.30
CA LYS A 113 14.50 38.08 12.88
C LYS A 113 15.11 39.46 13.15
N LYS A 114 15.85 39.56 14.25
CA LYS A 114 16.51 40.83 14.59
C LYS A 114 17.72 41.16 13.71
N ASN A 115 18.54 40.14 13.42
CA ASN A 115 19.83 40.32 12.77
C ASN A 115 19.81 40.08 11.25
N TRP A 116 18.94 39.17 10.76
CA TRP A 116 18.94 38.70 9.37
C TRP A 116 17.58 38.91 8.71
N LYS A 117 17.20 40.18 8.54
CA LYS A 117 15.90 40.59 7.97
C LYS A 117 15.67 40.11 6.52
N TRP A 118 16.74 39.82 5.81
CA TRP A 118 16.70 39.33 4.43
C TRP A 118 16.32 37.83 4.31
N MET A 119 16.28 37.09 5.44
CA MET A 119 15.89 35.70 5.51
C MET A 119 14.40 35.62 5.79
N GLY A 120 13.60 35.28 4.76
CA GLY A 120 12.16 35.12 4.88
C GLY A 120 11.77 33.80 5.49
N MET A 121 12.47 32.70 5.14
CA MET A 121 12.26 31.34 5.67
C MET A 121 13.58 30.58 5.76
N PHE A 122 13.78 29.91 6.87
CA PHE A 122 14.81 28.89 7.03
C PHE A 122 14.21 27.77 7.89
N LYS A 123 13.72 26.73 7.22
CA LYS A 123 13.02 25.63 7.87
C LYS A 123 13.78 24.32 7.65
N VAL A 124 14.10 23.65 8.74
CA VAL A 124 14.63 22.31 8.73
C VAL A 124 13.50 21.36 9.07
N ARG A 125 13.34 20.27 8.31
CA ARG A 125 12.29 19.28 8.48
C ARG A 125 12.86 17.87 8.47
N PHE A 126 12.27 17.03 9.29
CA PHE A 126 12.57 15.60 9.34
C PHE A 126 11.26 14.83 9.32
N SER A 127 11.18 13.80 8.51
CA SER A 127 10.07 12.88 8.51
C SER A 127 10.51 11.41 8.58
N TYR A 128 9.70 10.62 9.23
CA TYR A 128 9.82 9.17 9.29
C TYR A 128 8.42 8.57 9.13
N GLY A 129 8.25 7.63 8.22
CA GLY A 129 6.94 7.00 8.01
C GLY A 129 7.04 5.59 7.48
N LYS A 130 6.00 4.81 7.77
CA LYS A 130 5.78 3.50 7.18
C LYS A 130 4.56 3.54 6.27
N VAL A 131 4.66 2.91 5.11
CA VAL A 131 3.55 2.76 4.14
C VAL A 131 3.40 1.30 3.81
N GLY A 132 2.18 0.78 3.93
CA GLY A 132 1.83 -0.59 3.57
C GLY A 132 1.27 -0.68 2.15
N ASN A 133 1.61 -1.78 1.46
CA ASN A 133 1.03 -2.15 0.18
C ASN A 133 0.45 -3.55 0.27
N ASP A 134 -0.82 -3.71 -0.12
CA ASP A 134 -1.55 -4.99 -0.13
C ASP A 134 -1.76 -5.53 -1.56
N LYS A 135 -1.29 -4.81 -2.58
CA LYS A 135 -1.44 -5.21 -3.98
C LYS A 135 -0.36 -6.21 -4.36
N ILE A 136 -0.78 -7.43 -4.61
CA ILE A 136 0.07 -8.50 -5.10
C ILE A 136 -0.11 -8.57 -6.61
N ARG A 137 0.99 -8.44 -7.36
CA ARG A 137 0.98 -8.55 -8.82
C ARG A 137 1.92 -9.64 -9.28
N HIS A 138 1.43 -10.43 -10.24
CA HIS A 138 2.23 -11.41 -10.95
C HIS A 138 1.85 -11.37 -12.43
N ASN A 139 2.85 -11.30 -13.32
CA ASN A 139 2.65 -11.22 -14.78
C ASN A 139 1.60 -10.18 -15.22
N ASN A 140 1.66 -8.97 -14.63
CA ASN A 140 0.74 -7.85 -14.86
C ASN A 140 -0.72 -8.10 -14.44
N ALA A 141 -1.03 -9.20 -13.77
CA ALA A 141 -2.33 -9.48 -13.19
C ALA A 141 -2.32 -9.30 -11.67
N ASP A 142 -3.43 -8.86 -11.11
CA ASP A 142 -3.62 -8.77 -9.67
C ASP A 142 -3.89 -10.18 -9.12
N VAL A 143 -3.07 -10.62 -8.16
CA VAL A 143 -3.27 -11.88 -7.42
C VAL A 143 -4.15 -11.59 -6.22
N ARG A 144 -5.26 -12.31 -6.11
CA ARG A 144 -6.18 -12.21 -4.97
C ARG A 144 -6.11 -13.47 -4.13
N PHE A 145 -6.29 -13.32 -2.83
CA PHE A 145 -6.38 -14.43 -1.88
C PHE A 145 -5.25 -15.47 -2.04
N PRO A 146 -3.97 -15.07 -1.98
CA PRO A 146 -2.85 -16.00 -2.14
C PRO A 146 -2.83 -17.10 -1.07
N TYR A 147 -3.67 -17.00 -0.04
CA TYR A 147 -3.86 -18.00 1.01
C TYR A 147 -4.89 -19.10 0.63
N LEU A 148 -5.50 -19.03 -0.56
CA LEU A 148 -6.39 -20.04 -1.08
C LEU A 148 -5.71 -20.85 -2.18
N TYR A 149 -5.90 -22.17 -2.15
CA TYR A 149 -5.55 -23.02 -3.27
C TYR A 149 -6.46 -22.72 -4.47
N ALA A 150 -5.89 -22.75 -5.67
CA ALA A 150 -6.66 -22.79 -6.89
C ALA A 150 -6.44 -24.15 -7.59
N ILE A 151 -7.54 -24.75 -8.04
CA ILE A 151 -7.57 -25.98 -8.80
C ILE A 151 -8.15 -25.64 -10.16
N GLY A 152 -7.52 -26.10 -11.21
CA GLY A 152 -7.97 -25.91 -12.56
C GLY A 152 -7.66 -27.13 -13.42
N GLU A 153 -7.89 -26.99 -14.71
CA GLU A 153 -7.58 -28.03 -15.67
C GLU A 153 -6.07 -28.30 -15.73
N GLY A 154 -5.72 -29.57 -15.73
CA GLY A 154 -4.37 -30.09 -15.83
C GLY A 154 -4.10 -30.75 -17.17
N ASN A 155 -3.11 -31.64 -17.19
CA ASN A 155 -2.79 -32.39 -18.38
C ASN A 155 -3.95 -33.33 -18.75
N SER A 156 -4.20 -33.48 -20.05
CA SER A 156 -5.14 -34.45 -20.56
C SER A 156 -4.52 -35.85 -20.56
N TYR A 157 -5.31 -36.86 -20.25
CA TYR A 157 -4.94 -38.24 -20.33
C TYR A 157 -5.73 -38.88 -21.48
N ASP A 158 -5.01 -39.48 -22.40
CA ASP A 158 -5.59 -40.27 -23.50
C ASP A 158 -5.70 -41.73 -23.08
N TRP A 159 -6.93 -42.23 -23.03
CA TRP A 159 -7.22 -43.66 -22.90
C TRP A 159 -7.45 -44.19 -24.30
N ALA A 160 -6.37 -44.16 -25.13
CA ALA A 160 -6.49 -44.66 -26.49
C ALA A 160 -6.69 -46.17 -26.51
N ASN A 161 -7.85 -46.61 -26.96
CA ASN A 161 -8.06 -47.98 -27.42
C ASN A 161 -8.55 -47.90 -28.88
N TYR A 162 -7.74 -48.44 -29.79
CA TYR A 162 -8.08 -48.61 -31.20
C TYR A 162 -8.57 -47.39 -31.98
N GLY A 163 -7.70 -46.38 -32.15
CA GLY A 163 -7.87 -45.37 -33.19
C GLY A 163 -8.81 -44.20 -32.87
N SER A 164 -9.37 -44.15 -31.68
CA SER A 164 -10.13 -42.99 -31.19
C SER A 164 -9.50 -42.49 -29.87
N SER A 165 -8.91 -41.32 -29.86
CA SER A 165 -8.44 -40.69 -28.60
C SER A 165 -9.57 -39.97 -27.91
N TYR A 166 -9.94 -40.44 -26.73
CA TYR A 166 -10.80 -39.70 -25.80
C TYR A 166 -9.91 -39.06 -24.77
N GLY A 167 -9.63 -37.79 -24.96
CA GLY A 167 -8.86 -36.98 -23.99
C GLY A 167 -9.74 -36.63 -22.78
N PHE A 168 -9.32 -37.07 -21.61
CA PHE A 168 -9.91 -36.62 -20.34
C PHE A 168 -9.00 -35.59 -19.70
N THR A 169 -9.51 -34.38 -19.50
CA THR A 169 -8.77 -33.31 -18.81
C THR A 169 -8.66 -33.64 -17.32
N GLY A 170 -7.44 -33.78 -16.83
CA GLY A 170 -7.18 -33.95 -15.40
C GLY A 170 -7.34 -32.66 -14.62
N LEU A 171 -7.41 -32.75 -13.29
CA LEU A 171 -7.38 -31.62 -12.39
C LEU A 171 -6.00 -31.49 -11.75
N THR A 172 -5.54 -30.26 -11.62
CA THR A 172 -4.25 -29.95 -10.96
C THR A 172 -4.36 -28.67 -10.15
N TYR A 173 -3.45 -28.49 -9.19
CA TYR A 173 -3.29 -27.19 -8.54
C TYR A 173 -2.74 -26.19 -9.55
N THR A 174 -3.44 -25.08 -9.77
CA THR A 174 -2.96 -23.95 -10.56
C THR A 174 -2.19 -22.96 -9.70
N GLU A 175 -2.57 -22.83 -8.44
CA GLU A 175 -1.88 -22.02 -7.44
C GLU A 175 -1.79 -22.75 -6.10
N LEU A 176 -0.63 -22.62 -5.46
CA LEU A 176 -0.43 -23.10 -4.09
C LEU A 176 -0.71 -22.00 -3.08
N ALA A 177 -1.44 -22.34 -2.04
CA ALA A 177 -1.75 -21.41 -0.95
C ALA A 177 -0.52 -21.01 -0.16
N SER A 178 -0.50 -19.77 0.29
CA SER A 178 0.45 -19.23 1.26
C SER A 178 -0.27 -18.38 2.31
N ASP A 179 -0.46 -18.91 3.49
CA ASP A 179 -1.12 -18.25 4.61
C ASP A 179 -0.22 -17.23 5.34
N GLN A 180 1.10 -17.26 5.07
CA GLN A 180 2.11 -16.39 5.66
C GLN A 180 2.26 -15.05 4.94
N VAL A 181 1.57 -14.85 3.83
CA VAL A 181 1.64 -13.60 3.07
C VAL A 181 1.01 -12.46 3.87
N THR A 182 1.74 -11.36 3.96
CA THR A 182 1.33 -10.15 4.69
C THR A 182 1.71 -8.89 3.92
N TRP A 183 1.53 -7.73 4.51
CA TRP A 183 1.82 -6.42 3.94
C TRP A 183 3.28 -6.28 3.51
N GLU A 184 3.48 -5.75 2.31
CA GLU A 184 4.75 -5.15 1.92
C GLU A 184 4.86 -3.79 2.61
N VAL A 185 6.01 -3.49 3.24
CA VAL A 185 6.19 -2.26 4.01
C VAL A 185 7.36 -1.47 3.47
N ALA A 186 7.09 -0.21 3.07
CA ALA A 186 8.09 0.79 2.77
C ALA A 186 8.30 1.68 4.01
N THR A 187 9.53 1.73 4.51
CA THR A 187 9.96 2.66 5.56
C THR A 187 10.70 3.80 4.89
N LYS A 188 10.22 5.02 5.09
CA LYS A 188 10.77 6.24 4.49
C LYS A 188 11.29 7.16 5.58
N LYS A 189 12.46 7.73 5.34
CA LYS A 189 13.07 8.78 6.13
C LYS A 189 13.45 9.90 5.20
N ASP A 190 13.19 11.12 5.62
CA ASP A 190 13.45 12.30 4.83
C ASP A 190 13.97 13.41 5.73
N LEU A 191 15.02 14.10 5.30
CA LEU A 191 15.60 15.28 5.93
C LEU A 191 15.66 16.39 4.90
N GLY A 192 14.88 17.44 5.12
CA GLY A 192 14.74 18.55 4.20
C GLY A 192 15.14 19.89 4.81
N VAL A 193 15.61 20.79 3.95
CA VAL A 193 15.91 22.17 4.26
C VAL A 193 15.23 23.07 3.24
N ASP A 194 14.40 23.98 3.72
CA ASP A 194 13.73 25.00 2.91
C ASP A 194 14.29 26.37 3.25
N LEU A 195 14.78 27.08 2.24
CA LEU A 195 15.29 28.45 2.34
C LEU A 195 14.47 29.38 1.45
N ALA A 196 14.09 30.54 1.98
CA ALA A 196 13.56 31.65 1.20
C ALA A 196 14.23 32.93 1.62
N LEU A 197 14.84 33.61 0.67
CA LEU A 197 15.70 34.80 0.90
C LEU A 197 15.21 35.96 0.04
N PHE A 198 15.55 37.21 0.49
CA PHE A 198 15.31 38.45 -0.24
C PHE A 198 13.84 38.65 -0.64
N ASP A 199 12.93 38.58 0.33
CA ASP A 199 11.48 38.69 0.11
C ASP A 199 10.98 37.69 -0.93
N ASP A 200 11.35 36.38 -0.74
CA ASP A 200 10.96 35.24 -1.58
C ASP A 200 11.49 35.27 -3.03
N LYS A 201 12.44 36.13 -3.36
CA LYS A 201 13.07 36.19 -4.69
C LYS A 201 13.97 34.98 -4.97
N PHE A 202 14.56 34.42 -3.93
CA PHE A 202 15.37 33.21 -4.03
C PHE A 202 14.77 32.13 -3.11
N LYS A 203 14.43 30.97 -3.68
CA LYS A 203 13.94 29.81 -2.94
C LYS A 203 14.80 28.62 -3.27
N LEU A 204 15.20 27.88 -2.24
CA LEU A 204 15.96 26.64 -2.36
C LEU A 204 15.33 25.60 -1.43
N THR A 205 15.04 24.44 -1.98
CA THR A 205 14.64 23.26 -1.22
C THR A 205 15.62 22.15 -1.54
N VAL A 206 16.14 21.51 -0.51
CA VAL A 206 17.05 20.36 -0.63
C VAL A 206 16.54 19.26 0.29
N ASP A 207 16.37 18.08 -0.26
CA ASP A 207 15.91 16.90 0.47
C ASP A 207 16.91 15.75 0.34
N TYR A 208 17.17 15.08 1.45
CA TYR A 208 17.82 13.78 1.49
C TYR A 208 16.81 12.72 1.91
N PHE A 209 16.65 11.69 1.11
CA PHE A 209 15.73 10.59 1.41
C PHE A 209 16.45 9.24 1.53
N ASP A 210 15.93 8.39 2.42
CA ASP A 210 16.33 6.99 2.61
C ASP A 210 15.04 6.15 2.68
N GLU A 211 14.79 5.33 1.65
CA GLU A 211 13.68 4.41 1.59
C GLU A 211 14.17 2.95 1.68
N SER A 212 13.58 2.19 2.58
CA SER A 212 13.78 0.75 2.69
C SER A 212 12.44 0.05 2.54
N ARG A 213 12.26 -0.67 1.45
CA ARG A 213 11.08 -1.47 1.15
C ARG A 213 11.39 -2.93 1.43
N SER A 214 10.59 -3.57 2.28
CA SER A 214 10.75 -4.95 2.71
C SER A 214 9.44 -5.73 2.58
N GLY A 215 9.55 -7.04 2.52
CA GLY A 215 8.38 -7.89 2.36
C GLY A 215 7.77 -7.81 0.97
N ILE A 216 8.54 -7.51 -0.08
CA ILE A 216 8.06 -7.48 -1.46
C ILE A 216 7.60 -8.88 -1.84
N PHE A 217 6.41 -8.96 -2.42
CA PHE A 217 5.83 -10.22 -2.88
C PHE A 217 6.62 -10.78 -4.04
N MET A 218 7.08 -12.01 -3.88
CA MET A 218 7.79 -12.74 -4.93
C MET A 218 7.34 -14.20 -4.91
N GLN A 219 7.25 -14.80 -6.08
CA GLN A 219 7.06 -16.23 -6.20
C GLN A 219 8.36 -16.96 -5.83
N ARG A 220 8.29 -17.96 -4.95
CA ARG A 220 9.45 -18.77 -4.58
C ARG A 220 9.78 -19.72 -5.74
N GLN A 221 10.96 -19.56 -6.35
CA GLN A 221 11.36 -20.36 -7.51
C GLN A 221 12.25 -21.58 -7.20
N TYR A 222 12.55 -21.83 -5.94
CA TYR A 222 13.52 -22.85 -5.51
C TYR A 222 12.89 -24.22 -5.14
N LEU A 223 11.64 -24.46 -5.49
CA LEU A 223 11.04 -25.79 -5.28
C LEU A 223 11.69 -26.80 -6.23
N PRO A 224 12.22 -27.93 -5.72
CA PRO A 224 12.80 -28.96 -6.56
C PRO A 224 11.78 -29.48 -7.59
N GLY A 225 12.21 -29.67 -8.84
CA GLY A 225 11.34 -30.11 -9.92
C GLY A 225 10.68 -31.48 -9.68
N MET A 226 11.28 -32.32 -8.83
CA MET A 226 10.74 -33.62 -8.46
C MET A 226 9.41 -33.56 -7.70
N ILE A 227 9.02 -32.38 -7.16
CA ILE A 227 7.73 -32.21 -6.51
C ILE A 227 6.57 -32.12 -7.54
N GLY A 228 6.88 -31.96 -8.84
CA GLY A 228 5.88 -31.87 -9.90
C GLY A 228 5.10 -30.53 -9.93
N LEU A 229 5.53 -29.52 -9.16
CA LEU A 229 4.87 -28.24 -8.99
C LEU A 229 5.67 -27.08 -9.59
N GLN A 230 6.42 -27.36 -10.65
CA GLN A 230 7.20 -26.32 -11.37
C GLN A 230 6.28 -25.18 -11.84
N GLY A 231 6.70 -23.93 -11.61
CA GLY A 231 5.94 -22.75 -11.97
C GLY A 231 4.73 -22.43 -11.09
N LYS A 232 4.41 -23.29 -10.11
CA LYS A 232 3.27 -23.14 -9.20
C LYS A 232 3.69 -22.84 -7.76
N SER A 233 4.91 -22.33 -7.58
CA SER A 233 5.44 -22.01 -6.25
C SER A 233 4.61 -20.94 -5.54
N PRO A 234 4.37 -21.05 -4.22
CA PRO A 234 3.61 -20.07 -3.47
C PRO A 234 4.30 -18.72 -3.40
N PHE A 235 3.53 -17.68 -3.24
CA PHE A 235 4.04 -16.33 -2.98
C PHE A 235 4.57 -16.21 -1.56
N ALA A 236 5.55 -15.33 -1.37
CA ALA A 236 6.08 -14.99 -0.06
C ALA A 236 6.62 -13.57 -0.03
N ASN A 237 6.68 -12.98 1.16
CA ASN A 237 7.26 -11.68 1.43
C ASN A 237 8.78 -11.78 1.61
N VAL A 238 9.55 -11.94 0.54
CA VAL A 238 11.00 -12.21 0.60
C VAL A 238 11.87 -11.11 0.00
N GLY A 239 11.31 -10.25 -0.85
CA GLY A 239 12.06 -9.20 -1.51
C GLY A 239 12.37 -8.02 -0.60
N LYS A 240 13.52 -7.38 -0.81
CA LYS A 240 13.94 -6.15 -0.16
C LYS A 240 14.63 -5.24 -1.15
N VAL A 241 14.30 -3.95 -1.14
CA VAL A 241 14.93 -2.90 -1.94
C VAL A 241 15.23 -1.71 -1.05
N ASN A 242 16.41 -1.11 -1.24
CA ASN A 242 16.79 0.14 -0.57
C ASN A 242 17.09 1.19 -1.64
N SER A 243 16.61 2.41 -1.42
CA SER A 243 16.85 3.58 -2.28
C SER A 243 17.24 4.76 -1.43
N LYS A 244 18.23 5.52 -1.87
CA LYS A 244 18.70 6.75 -1.21
C LYS A 244 19.02 7.77 -2.27
N GLY A 245 18.78 9.04 -1.97
CA GLY A 245 19.07 10.11 -2.92
C GLY A 245 18.93 11.50 -2.31
N PHE A 246 19.21 12.47 -3.17
CA PHE A 246 19.00 13.89 -2.92
C PHE A 246 18.12 14.46 -4.03
N ASP A 247 17.25 15.38 -3.64
CA ASP A 247 16.40 16.18 -4.52
C ASP A 247 16.65 17.67 -4.32
#